data_968e37b2cb16990e9f795cb997917b97
#
_entry.id   968e37b2cb16990e9f795cb997917b97
#
_cell.length_a   1.000
_cell.length_b   1.000
_cell.length_c   1.000
_cell.angle_alpha   90.00
_cell.angle_beta   90.00
_cell.angle_gamma   90.00
#
_symmetry.space_group_name_H-M   'P 1'
#
loop_
_entity.id
_entity.type
_entity.pdbx_description
1 polymer ?
#
loop_
_entity_poly.entity_id
_entity_poly.type
_entity_poly.pdbx_seq_one_letter_code
_entity_poly.pdbx_strand_id
1 'polypeptide(L)'
;MTSLALLQLVSPALPVGAFGYSEGLEVLVQASVLRNVLDVEHWLRAELQRGSVRLEAASLRLFAHDFNLWTPTSDPVFQDSLAELDRWLLSMRDAPEVRAQQLQMGTALIALMAEMGHHLPQSLDLSWPAAWAWAALSLAVSKQEMVEGYLYSWVANQLSAAVRLVPLGPTSAQVLQQRLSPLIKSQA
;
A
#
# COMPACT_ATOMS: atom_id res chain seq x y z
N MET A 1 -10.73 18.55 3.54
CA MET A 1 -9.73 18.96 2.50
C MET A 1 -8.62 17.92 2.57
N THR A 2 -8.21 17.34 1.45
CA THR A 2 -7.08 16.38 1.41
C THR A 2 -5.81 17.07 1.90
N SER A 3 -5.07 16.44 2.83
CA SER A 3 -3.86 17.03 3.39
C SER A 3 -2.69 16.98 2.38
N LEU A 4 -1.80 17.99 2.42
CA LEU A 4 -0.57 17.97 1.60
C LEU A 4 0.31 16.77 1.96
N ALA A 5 0.28 16.33 3.21
CA ALA A 5 0.96 15.12 3.67
C ALA A 5 0.48 13.86 2.92
N LEU A 6 -0.83 13.71 2.74
CA LEU A 6 -1.36 12.60 1.96
C LEU A 6 -0.92 12.67 0.49
N LEU A 7 -0.94 13.86 -0.13
CA LEU A 7 -0.46 14.04 -1.50
C LEU A 7 1.02 13.66 -1.64
N GLN A 8 1.83 13.92 -0.62
CA GLN A 8 3.23 13.48 -0.59
C GLN A 8 3.34 11.95 -0.53
N LEU A 9 2.57 11.28 0.34
CA LEU A 9 2.59 9.82 0.47
C LEU A 9 2.13 9.09 -0.78
N VAL A 10 1.09 9.59 -1.47
CA VAL A 10 0.58 8.96 -2.70
C VAL A 10 1.34 9.40 -3.96
N SER A 11 2.36 10.24 -3.81
CA SER A 11 3.13 10.76 -4.95
C SER A 11 3.91 9.64 -5.64
N PRO A 12 3.89 9.57 -6.98
CA PRO A 12 4.75 8.68 -7.73
C PRO A 12 6.25 8.99 -7.58
N ALA A 13 6.59 10.18 -7.06
CA ALA A 13 7.96 10.56 -6.75
C ALA A 13 8.46 10.07 -5.38
N LEU A 14 7.61 9.37 -4.60
CA LEU A 14 8.02 8.80 -3.32
C LEU A 14 9.15 7.77 -3.56
N PRO A 15 10.35 7.90 -2.96
CA PRO A 15 11.51 7.10 -3.31
C PRO A 15 11.51 5.72 -2.63
N VAL A 16 10.43 4.97 -2.80
CA VAL A 16 10.22 3.64 -2.19
C VAL A 16 10.26 2.50 -3.20
N GLY A 17 10.47 2.79 -4.49
CA GLY A 17 10.57 1.79 -5.54
C GLY A 17 9.22 1.16 -5.98
N ALA A 18 8.08 1.63 -5.48
CA ALA A 18 6.76 1.04 -5.73
C ALA A 18 6.41 0.88 -7.23
N PHE A 19 6.86 1.82 -8.08
CA PHE A 19 6.56 1.82 -9.51
C PHE A 19 7.27 0.74 -10.34
N GLY A 20 8.28 0.09 -9.77
CA GLY A 20 8.99 -1.02 -10.41
C GLY A 20 8.24 -2.33 -10.38
N TYR A 21 7.21 -2.43 -9.56
CA TYR A 21 6.58 -3.69 -9.22
C TYR A 21 5.14 -3.79 -9.74
N SER A 22 4.80 -4.95 -10.31
CA SER A 22 3.47 -5.25 -10.86
C SER A 22 2.73 -6.30 -10.02
N GLU A 23 3.35 -6.80 -8.96
CA GLU A 23 2.82 -7.86 -8.08
C GLU A 23 2.33 -9.12 -8.85
N GLY A 24 2.99 -9.46 -9.96
CA GLY A 24 2.65 -10.63 -10.76
C GLY A 24 1.63 -10.37 -11.89
N LEU A 25 1.33 -9.11 -12.21
CA LEU A 25 0.43 -8.76 -13.32
C LEU A 25 0.90 -9.37 -14.65
N GLU A 26 2.22 -9.50 -14.87
CA GLU A 26 2.81 -10.13 -16.03
C GLU A 26 2.33 -11.57 -16.22
N VAL A 27 2.20 -12.33 -15.13
CA VAL A 27 1.74 -13.72 -15.16
C VAL A 27 0.29 -13.78 -15.65
N LEU A 28 -0.56 -12.86 -15.17
CA LEU A 28 -1.96 -12.78 -15.58
C LEU A 28 -2.10 -12.39 -17.07
N VAL A 29 -1.23 -11.50 -17.55
CA VAL A 29 -1.19 -11.10 -18.95
C VAL A 29 -0.70 -12.27 -19.82
N GLN A 30 0.38 -12.95 -19.45
CA GLN A 30 0.90 -14.11 -20.15
C GLN A 30 -0.12 -15.26 -20.21
N ALA A 31 -0.87 -15.47 -19.14
CA ALA A 31 -1.96 -16.44 -19.07
C ALA A 31 -3.23 -15.99 -19.83
N SER A 32 -3.20 -14.82 -20.50
CA SER A 32 -4.35 -14.25 -21.22
C SER A 32 -5.59 -14.00 -20.34
N VAL A 33 -5.39 -13.83 -19.05
CA VAL A 33 -6.45 -13.43 -18.11
C VAL A 33 -6.74 -11.94 -18.24
N LEU A 34 -5.69 -11.12 -18.41
CA LEU A 34 -5.79 -9.67 -18.60
C LEU A 34 -5.39 -9.31 -20.05
N ARG A 35 -6.36 -9.00 -20.89
CA ARG A 35 -6.18 -8.77 -22.33
C ARG A 35 -6.53 -7.34 -22.76
N ASN A 36 -7.38 -6.67 -21.98
CA ASN A 36 -7.96 -5.37 -22.31
C ASN A 36 -8.36 -4.60 -21.05
N VAL A 37 -8.85 -3.36 -21.23
CA VAL A 37 -9.29 -2.46 -20.16
C VAL A 37 -10.34 -3.07 -19.24
N LEU A 38 -11.31 -3.82 -19.79
CA LEU A 38 -12.40 -4.40 -18.99
C LEU A 38 -11.90 -5.54 -18.11
N ASP A 39 -10.99 -6.37 -18.62
CA ASP A 39 -10.37 -7.44 -17.82
C ASP A 39 -9.58 -6.82 -16.64
N VAL A 40 -8.82 -5.75 -16.89
CA VAL A 40 -8.09 -5.01 -15.85
C VAL A 40 -9.05 -4.40 -14.83
N GLU A 41 -10.14 -3.77 -15.26
CA GLU A 41 -11.16 -3.22 -14.35
C GLU A 41 -11.76 -4.30 -13.46
N HIS A 42 -12.16 -5.42 -14.03
CA HIS A 42 -12.76 -6.53 -13.27
C HIS A 42 -11.77 -7.10 -12.25
N TRP A 43 -10.50 -7.26 -12.63
CA TRP A 43 -9.46 -7.74 -11.73
C TRP A 43 -9.22 -6.77 -10.58
N LEU A 44 -9.02 -5.46 -10.86
CA LEU A 44 -8.83 -4.44 -9.82
C LEU A 44 -10.00 -4.38 -8.84
N ARG A 45 -11.24 -4.49 -9.33
CA ARG A 45 -12.43 -4.56 -8.48
C ARG A 45 -12.41 -5.79 -7.58
N ALA A 46 -12.02 -6.94 -8.12
CA ALA A 46 -11.92 -8.18 -7.36
C ALA A 46 -10.87 -8.07 -6.25
N GLU A 47 -9.69 -7.52 -6.56
CA GLU A 47 -8.61 -7.31 -5.59
C GLU A 47 -9.04 -6.34 -4.47
N LEU A 48 -9.66 -5.22 -4.81
CA LEU A 48 -10.17 -4.27 -3.81
C LEU A 48 -11.24 -4.87 -2.91
N GLN A 49 -12.04 -5.81 -3.37
CA GLN A 49 -13.15 -6.39 -2.62
C GLN A 49 -12.78 -7.65 -1.82
N ARG A 50 -11.85 -8.46 -2.31
CA ARG A 50 -11.54 -9.80 -1.77
C ARG A 50 -10.09 -10.24 -1.93
N GLY A 51 -9.23 -9.41 -2.52
CA GLY A 51 -7.81 -9.70 -2.69
C GLY A 51 -6.98 -9.37 -1.45
N SER A 52 -5.67 -9.61 -1.57
CA SER A 52 -4.71 -9.36 -0.49
C SER A 52 -4.63 -7.89 -0.08
N VAL A 53 -4.76 -6.96 -1.03
CA VAL A 53 -4.76 -5.51 -0.74
C VAL A 53 -5.89 -5.10 0.20
N ARG A 54 -7.02 -5.81 0.20
CA ARG A 54 -8.10 -5.58 1.16
C ARG A 54 -7.69 -5.95 2.59
N LEU A 55 -6.97 -7.06 2.79
CA LEU A 55 -6.46 -7.46 4.10
C LEU A 55 -5.45 -6.43 4.61
N GLU A 56 -4.55 -5.97 3.75
CA GLU A 56 -3.60 -4.91 4.08
C GLU A 56 -4.33 -3.62 4.49
N ALA A 57 -5.28 -3.16 3.70
CA ALA A 57 -6.06 -1.96 4.01
C ALA A 57 -6.80 -2.07 5.35
N ALA A 58 -7.38 -3.24 5.65
CA ALA A 58 -8.04 -3.48 6.94
C ALA A 58 -7.05 -3.45 8.13
N SER A 59 -5.81 -3.91 7.93
CA SER A 59 -4.77 -3.94 8.96
C SER A 59 -4.18 -2.56 9.28
N LEU A 60 -4.27 -1.58 8.38
CA LEU A 60 -3.70 -0.24 8.60
C LEU A 60 -4.21 0.42 9.88
N ARG A 61 -5.48 0.25 10.20
CA ARG A 61 -6.06 0.82 11.43
C ARG A 61 -5.55 0.16 12.70
N LEU A 62 -5.24 -1.14 12.64
CA LEU A 62 -4.64 -1.90 13.73
C LEU A 62 -3.20 -1.44 13.95
N PHE A 63 -2.40 -1.36 12.89
CA PHE A 63 -1.05 -0.79 12.96
C PHE A 63 -1.05 0.62 13.55
N ALA A 64 -1.92 1.51 13.05
CA ALA A 64 -2.00 2.86 13.57
C ALA A 64 -2.43 2.91 15.04
N HIS A 65 -3.26 1.97 15.51
CA HIS A 65 -3.61 1.84 16.93
C HIS A 65 -2.37 1.50 17.76
N ASP A 66 -1.65 0.44 17.39
CA ASP A 66 -0.49 -0.04 18.15
C ASP A 66 0.67 0.97 18.11
N PHE A 67 0.92 1.65 16.98
CA PHE A 67 1.89 2.74 16.91
C PHE A 67 1.54 3.90 17.85
N ASN A 68 0.27 4.30 17.96
CA ASN A 68 -0.17 5.34 18.88
C ASN A 68 0.09 4.99 20.35
N LEU A 69 0.09 3.72 20.70
CA LEU A 69 0.37 3.24 22.06
C LEU A 69 1.87 3.02 22.29
N TRP A 70 2.57 2.50 21.29
CA TRP A 70 4.00 2.23 21.38
C TRP A 70 4.86 3.50 21.41
N THR A 71 4.56 4.47 20.53
CA THR A 71 5.38 5.68 20.37
C THR A 71 5.60 6.46 21.68
N PRO A 72 4.58 6.74 22.52
CA PRO A 72 4.79 7.47 23.78
C PRO A 72 5.36 6.62 24.91
N THR A 73 5.14 5.29 24.88
CA THR A 73 5.47 4.40 26.00
C THR A 73 6.75 3.61 25.78
N SER A 74 7.11 3.34 24.52
CA SER A 74 8.16 2.39 24.12
C SER A 74 7.92 0.99 24.71
N ASP A 75 6.66 0.64 25.03
CA ASP A 75 6.31 -0.63 25.66
C ASP A 75 6.51 -1.79 24.67
N PRO A 76 7.33 -2.80 25.00
CA PRO A 76 7.59 -3.96 24.15
C PRO A 76 6.33 -4.73 23.72
N VAL A 77 5.27 -4.70 24.51
CA VAL A 77 4.00 -5.39 24.19
C VAL A 77 3.43 -4.88 22.88
N PHE A 78 3.45 -3.57 22.63
CA PHE A 78 2.95 -3.00 21.36
C PHE A 78 3.91 -3.24 20.22
N GLN A 79 5.22 -3.25 20.47
CA GLN A 79 6.21 -3.63 19.46
C GLN A 79 6.02 -5.09 19.02
N ASP A 80 5.80 -6.00 19.95
CA ASP A 80 5.55 -7.42 19.67
C ASP A 80 4.25 -7.60 18.88
N SER A 81 3.18 -6.87 19.24
CA SER A 81 1.90 -6.87 18.51
C SER A 81 2.06 -6.39 17.07
N LEU A 82 2.78 -5.29 16.85
CA LEU A 82 3.11 -4.79 15.52
C LEU A 82 3.87 -5.83 14.68
N ALA A 83 4.91 -6.43 15.27
CA ALA A 83 5.73 -7.41 14.58
C ALA A 83 4.96 -8.72 14.28
N GLU A 84 4.03 -9.13 15.15
CA GLU A 84 3.19 -10.31 14.94
C GLU A 84 2.20 -10.07 13.80
N LEU A 85 1.48 -8.94 13.81
CA LEU A 85 0.54 -8.57 12.76
C LEU A 85 1.25 -8.44 11.40
N ASP A 86 2.42 -7.82 11.37
CA ASP A 86 3.19 -7.63 10.14
C ASP A 86 3.69 -8.97 9.58
N ARG A 87 4.22 -9.87 10.42
CA ARG A 87 4.59 -11.23 10.03
C ARG A 87 3.40 -12.02 9.49
N TRP A 88 2.24 -11.89 10.15
CA TRP A 88 1.02 -12.55 9.69
C TRP A 88 0.63 -12.07 8.29
N LEU A 89 0.59 -10.76 8.03
CA LEU A 89 0.30 -10.21 6.69
C LEU A 89 1.29 -10.68 5.63
N LEU A 90 2.59 -10.67 5.94
CA LEU A 90 3.62 -11.17 5.03
C LEU A 90 3.43 -12.66 4.72
N SER A 91 2.97 -13.46 5.69
CA SER A 91 2.72 -14.89 5.47
C SER A 91 1.56 -15.17 4.53
N MET A 92 0.64 -14.20 4.34
CA MET A 92 -0.46 -14.28 3.37
C MET A 92 -0.02 -14.03 1.91
N ARG A 93 1.25 -13.67 1.70
CA ARG A 93 1.83 -13.50 0.37
C ARG A 93 2.52 -14.79 -0.05
N ASP A 94 2.00 -15.48 -1.06
CA ASP A 94 2.50 -16.79 -1.51
C ASP A 94 3.93 -16.70 -2.06
N ALA A 95 4.23 -15.66 -2.86
CA ALA A 95 5.52 -15.52 -3.53
C ALA A 95 6.58 -14.87 -2.62
N PRO A 96 7.76 -15.51 -2.45
CA PRO A 96 8.87 -14.94 -1.69
C PRO A 96 9.32 -13.57 -2.20
N GLU A 97 9.25 -13.36 -3.52
CA GLU A 97 9.61 -12.11 -4.20
C GLU A 97 8.70 -10.97 -3.77
N VAL A 98 7.39 -11.24 -3.64
CA VAL A 98 6.41 -10.24 -3.18
C VAL A 98 6.67 -9.89 -1.71
N ARG A 99 7.01 -10.87 -0.85
CA ARG A 99 7.38 -10.60 0.55
C ARG A 99 8.63 -9.74 0.65
N ALA A 100 9.68 -10.07 -0.14
CA ALA A 100 10.91 -9.29 -0.18
C ALA A 100 10.66 -7.85 -0.65
N GLN A 101 9.83 -7.67 -1.66
CA GLN A 101 9.40 -6.36 -2.16
C GLN A 101 8.69 -5.54 -1.08
N GLN A 102 7.73 -6.13 -0.36
CA GLN A 102 6.99 -5.47 0.73
C GLN A 102 7.94 -4.97 1.82
N LEU A 103 8.93 -5.79 2.21
CA LEU A 103 9.95 -5.40 3.20
C LEU A 103 10.87 -4.29 2.65
N GLN A 104 11.31 -4.40 1.40
CA GLN A 104 12.18 -3.38 0.79
C GLN A 104 11.48 -2.01 0.73
N MET A 105 10.22 -1.97 0.31
CA MET A 105 9.43 -0.74 0.26
C MET A 105 9.20 -0.18 1.67
N GLY A 106 8.90 -1.03 2.64
CA GLY A 106 8.73 -0.64 4.04
C GLY A 106 10.00 -0.03 4.61
N THR A 107 11.14 -0.69 4.44
CA THR A 107 12.45 -0.19 4.88
C THR A 107 12.77 1.18 4.26
N ALA A 108 12.52 1.34 2.95
CA ALA A 108 12.76 2.61 2.26
C ALA A 108 11.88 3.74 2.81
N LEU A 109 10.60 3.45 3.10
CA LEU A 109 9.69 4.45 3.67
C LEU A 109 10.08 4.83 5.10
N ILE A 110 10.45 3.86 5.95
CA ILE A 110 10.93 4.16 7.32
C ILE A 110 12.20 5.01 7.29
N ALA A 111 13.14 4.71 6.40
CA ALA A 111 14.34 5.51 6.23
C ALA A 111 14.00 6.96 5.79
N LEU A 112 13.10 7.13 4.83
CA LEU A 112 12.63 8.44 4.42
C LEU A 112 11.97 9.21 5.58
N MET A 113 11.11 8.53 6.36
CA MET A 113 10.45 9.15 7.52
C MET A 113 11.46 9.61 8.58
N ALA A 114 12.52 8.83 8.80
CA ALA A 114 13.60 9.20 9.71
C ALA A 114 14.35 10.47 9.23
N GLU A 115 14.67 10.58 7.94
CA GLU A 115 15.26 11.80 7.34
C GLU A 115 14.32 13.02 7.47
N MET A 116 13.02 12.80 7.51
CA MET A 116 12.01 13.85 7.75
C MET A 116 11.82 14.18 9.25
N GLY A 117 12.57 13.53 10.15
CA GLY A 117 12.51 13.76 11.60
C GLY A 117 11.50 12.89 12.35
N HIS A 118 10.92 11.89 11.70
CA HIS A 118 9.96 10.95 12.31
C HIS A 118 10.63 9.59 12.55
N HIS A 119 11.13 9.38 13.76
CA HIS A 119 11.86 8.17 14.15
C HIS A 119 10.95 7.18 14.88
N LEU A 120 11.10 5.88 14.58
CA LEU A 120 10.54 4.82 15.43
C LEU A 120 11.21 4.83 16.80
N PRO A 121 10.51 4.47 17.89
CA PRO A 121 11.11 4.37 19.23
C PRO A 121 12.29 3.38 19.27
N GLN A 122 12.19 2.30 18.53
CA GLN A 122 13.24 1.30 18.33
C GLN A 122 13.26 0.84 16.88
N SER A 123 14.39 0.33 16.41
CA SER A 123 14.51 -0.25 15.08
C SER A 123 13.58 -1.47 14.93
N LEU A 124 12.78 -1.47 13.89
CA LEU A 124 11.86 -2.55 13.55
C LEU A 124 11.79 -2.66 12.02
N ASP A 125 12.02 -3.88 11.51
CA ASP A 125 11.80 -4.17 10.10
C ASP A 125 10.30 -4.30 9.85
N LEU A 126 9.77 -3.42 9.01
CA LEU A 126 8.35 -3.32 8.72
C LEU A 126 8.09 -3.52 7.24
N SER A 127 7.02 -4.25 6.93
CA SER A 127 6.49 -4.33 5.57
C SER A 127 5.85 -3.03 5.12
N TRP A 128 5.53 -2.93 3.84
CA TRP A 128 4.92 -1.74 3.25
C TRP A 128 3.64 -1.27 3.97
N PRO A 129 2.64 -2.13 4.28
CA PRO A 129 1.44 -1.70 5.01
C PRO A 129 1.75 -1.10 6.38
N ALA A 130 2.63 -1.73 7.16
CA ALA A 130 3.00 -1.25 8.49
C ALA A 130 3.77 0.07 8.42
N ALA A 131 4.74 0.18 7.52
CA ALA A 131 5.49 1.42 7.28
C ALA A 131 4.58 2.55 6.78
N TRP A 132 3.61 2.25 5.91
CA TRP A 132 2.60 3.22 5.46
C TRP A 132 1.75 3.74 6.62
N ALA A 133 1.28 2.86 7.51
CA ALA A 133 0.51 3.26 8.68
C ALA A 133 1.32 4.16 9.61
N TRP A 134 2.60 3.84 9.83
CA TRP A 134 3.53 4.70 10.58
C TRP A 134 3.69 6.08 9.93
N ALA A 135 3.95 6.12 8.62
CA ALA A 135 4.14 7.38 7.90
C ALA A 135 2.88 8.25 7.93
N ALA A 136 1.71 7.66 7.68
CA ALA A 136 0.44 8.39 7.73
C ALA A 136 0.15 8.95 9.12
N LEU A 137 0.41 8.17 10.19
CA LEU A 137 0.26 8.62 11.57
C LEU A 137 1.21 9.77 11.90
N SER A 138 2.50 9.63 11.58
CA SER A 138 3.54 10.61 11.85
C SER A 138 3.28 11.96 11.14
N LEU A 139 2.64 11.90 9.97
CA LEU A 139 2.26 13.08 9.18
C LEU A 139 0.85 13.58 9.49
N ALA A 140 0.22 13.09 10.56
CA ALA A 140 -1.12 13.48 11.02
C ALA A 140 -2.22 13.31 9.93
N VAL A 141 -2.06 12.33 9.03
CA VAL A 141 -3.08 11.93 8.07
C VAL A 141 -4.21 11.21 8.83
N SER A 142 -5.45 11.53 8.53
CA SER A 142 -6.60 10.90 9.17
C SER A 142 -6.67 9.38 8.85
N LYS A 143 -7.26 8.58 9.75
CA LYS A 143 -7.39 7.12 9.56
C LYS A 143 -8.14 6.77 8.27
N GLN A 144 -9.11 7.57 7.91
CA GLN A 144 -9.87 7.40 6.67
C GLN A 144 -8.99 7.68 5.44
N GLU A 145 -8.32 8.84 5.42
CA GLU A 145 -7.43 9.23 4.33
C GLU A 145 -6.22 8.29 4.18
N MET A 146 -5.72 7.74 5.30
CA MET A 146 -4.65 6.73 5.30
C MET A 146 -5.04 5.50 4.48
N VAL A 147 -6.25 4.97 4.69
CA VAL A 147 -6.74 3.78 3.96
C VAL A 147 -7.08 4.14 2.52
N GLU A 148 -7.77 5.26 2.29
CA GLU A 148 -8.09 5.75 0.94
C GLU A 148 -6.82 5.95 0.10
N GLY A 149 -5.81 6.60 0.67
CA GLY A 149 -4.52 6.85 0.01
C GLY A 149 -3.75 5.57 -0.29
N TYR A 150 -3.76 4.61 0.62
CA TYR A 150 -3.15 3.29 0.42
C TYR A 150 -3.76 2.57 -0.79
N LEU A 151 -5.07 2.43 -0.81
CA LEU A 151 -5.80 1.77 -1.89
C LEU A 151 -5.68 2.54 -3.22
N TYR A 152 -5.71 3.88 -3.16
CA TYR A 152 -5.54 4.73 -4.33
C TYR A 152 -4.15 4.55 -4.96
N SER A 153 -3.09 4.58 -4.16
CA SER A 153 -1.72 4.42 -4.65
C SER A 153 -1.46 3.01 -5.18
N TRP A 154 -2.03 1.98 -4.54
CA TRP A 154 -1.97 0.61 -5.04
C TRP A 154 -2.63 0.50 -6.42
N VAL A 155 -3.86 1.01 -6.61
CA VAL A 155 -4.54 1.02 -7.92
C VAL A 155 -3.71 1.78 -8.95
N ALA A 156 -3.16 2.95 -8.61
CA ALA A 156 -2.33 3.75 -9.51
C ALA A 156 -1.08 2.98 -9.99
N ASN A 157 -0.43 2.23 -9.09
CA ASN A 157 0.72 1.39 -9.42
C ASN A 157 0.34 0.25 -10.36
N GLN A 158 -0.78 -0.45 -10.08
CA GLN A 158 -1.26 -1.53 -10.95
C GLN A 158 -1.64 -1.01 -12.34
N LEU A 159 -2.30 0.16 -12.43
CA LEU A 159 -2.62 0.78 -13.71
C LEU A 159 -1.37 1.24 -14.48
N SER A 160 -0.36 1.74 -13.77
CA SER A 160 0.94 2.08 -14.38
C SER A 160 1.62 0.85 -14.97
N ALA A 161 1.57 -0.30 -14.30
CA ALA A 161 2.07 -1.56 -14.82
C ALA A 161 1.21 -2.05 -16.01
N ALA A 162 -0.12 -1.99 -15.91
CA ALA A 162 -1.03 -2.42 -16.95
C ALA A 162 -0.84 -1.64 -18.28
N VAL A 163 -0.56 -0.32 -18.21
CA VAL A 163 -0.25 0.50 -19.41
C VAL A 163 0.94 -0.05 -20.21
N ARG A 164 1.89 -0.72 -19.54
CA ARG A 164 3.07 -1.30 -20.20
C ARG A 164 2.83 -2.72 -20.74
N LEU A 165 1.84 -3.42 -20.21
CA LEU A 165 1.66 -4.88 -20.42
C LEU A 165 0.41 -5.22 -21.23
N VAL A 166 -0.60 -4.36 -21.21
CA VAL A 166 -1.89 -4.57 -21.86
C VAL A 166 -2.12 -3.42 -22.85
N PRO A 167 -2.90 -3.59 -23.94
CA PRO A 167 -3.26 -2.49 -24.84
C PRO A 167 -4.21 -1.48 -24.14
N LEU A 168 -3.68 -0.81 -23.14
CA LEU A 168 -4.34 0.18 -22.29
C LEU A 168 -3.58 1.51 -22.42
N GLY A 169 -4.23 2.53 -23.03
CA GLY A 169 -3.62 3.86 -23.12
C GLY A 169 -3.60 4.59 -21.76
N PRO A 170 -2.65 5.52 -21.54
CA PRO A 170 -2.55 6.29 -20.28
C PRO A 170 -3.84 7.02 -19.90
N THR A 171 -4.55 7.58 -20.89
CA THR A 171 -5.85 8.25 -20.67
C THR A 171 -6.90 7.27 -20.14
N SER A 172 -6.97 6.07 -20.71
CA SER A 172 -7.90 5.03 -20.25
C SER A 172 -7.58 4.58 -18.82
N ALA A 173 -6.29 4.51 -18.47
CA ALA A 173 -5.88 4.22 -17.10
C ALA A 173 -6.38 5.28 -16.12
N GLN A 174 -6.28 6.58 -16.45
CA GLN A 174 -6.79 7.66 -15.60
C GLN A 174 -8.33 7.64 -15.47
N VAL A 175 -9.03 7.34 -16.56
CA VAL A 175 -10.50 7.16 -16.52
C VAL A 175 -10.86 5.98 -15.59
N LEU A 176 -10.12 4.89 -15.67
CA LEU A 176 -10.34 3.72 -14.82
C LEU A 176 -10.03 4.02 -13.35
N GLN A 177 -8.94 4.74 -13.05
CA GLN A 177 -8.63 5.23 -11.71
C GLN A 177 -9.80 6.01 -11.12
N GLN A 178 -10.37 6.93 -11.89
CA GLN A 178 -11.53 7.72 -11.46
C GLN A 178 -12.76 6.85 -11.22
N ARG A 179 -13.04 5.87 -12.09
CA ARG A 179 -14.18 4.93 -11.93
C ARG A 179 -14.07 4.06 -10.68
N LEU A 180 -12.86 3.73 -10.24
CA LEU A 180 -12.61 2.94 -9.04
C LEU A 180 -12.67 3.75 -7.75
N SER A 181 -12.60 5.08 -7.81
CA SER A 181 -12.60 5.96 -6.63
C SER A 181 -13.79 5.74 -5.67
N PRO A 182 -15.06 5.56 -6.14
CA PRO A 182 -16.16 5.25 -5.24
C PRO A 182 -15.99 3.91 -4.49
N LEU A 183 -15.44 2.89 -5.18
CA LEU A 183 -15.15 1.60 -4.56
C LEU A 183 -14.03 1.74 -3.51
N ILE A 184 -12.94 2.44 -3.82
CA ILE A 184 -11.86 2.73 -2.87
C ILE A 184 -12.43 3.36 -1.60
N LYS A 185 -13.26 4.40 -1.73
CA LYS A 185 -13.91 5.06 -0.58
C LYS A 185 -14.81 4.13 0.23
N SER A 186 -15.51 3.19 -0.41
CA SER A 186 -16.37 2.24 0.28
C SER A 186 -15.61 1.13 1.01
N GLN A 187 -14.33 0.90 0.67
CA GLN A 187 -13.47 -0.09 1.32
C GLN A 187 -12.60 0.52 2.45
N ALA A 188 -12.52 1.83 2.52
CA ALA A 188 -11.80 2.58 3.54
C ALA A 188 -12.68 2.93 4.75
#